data_2d955500e11eecbf6273813ad81c9d95
#
_entry.id   2d955500e11eecbf6273813ad81c9d95
#
_cell.length_a   1.000
_cell.length_b   1.000
_cell.length_c   1.000
_cell.angle_alpha   90.00
_cell.angle_beta   90.00
_cell.angle_gamma   90.00
#
_symmetry.space_group_name_H-M   'P 1'
#
loop_
_entity.id
_entity.type
_entity.pdbx_description
1 polymer ?
#
loop_
_entity_poly.entity_id
_entity_poly.type
_entity_poly.pdbx_seq_one_letter_code
_entity_poly.pdbx_strand_id
1 'polypeptide(L)'
;VNEYNIRKALQFADVLIGSVLIKGEKTPHVVTEDMVKTMKPGSVIIDVSIDQGGCIETSRPTTIENPVFVTHNVIHYCVPNMSSSVARSATYALTNSLLPFISEIIEEGCDIAIKNDMGLEKGICTFKGCCTNSPTAKRFNVEYSDINTLV
;
A
#
# COMPACT_ATOMS: atom_id res chain seq x y z
N VAL A 1 -12.61 7.66 -9.09
CA VAL A 1 -12.90 6.27 -9.52
C VAL A 1 -14.40 6.18 -9.79
N ASN A 2 -14.80 5.61 -10.93
CA ASN A 2 -16.21 5.49 -11.31
C ASN A 2 -16.59 4.00 -11.31
N GLU A 3 -17.49 3.62 -10.40
CA GLU A 3 -17.95 2.25 -10.21
C GLU A 3 -18.53 1.64 -11.49
N TYR A 4 -19.33 2.40 -12.24
CA TYR A 4 -19.90 1.95 -13.49
C TYR A 4 -18.84 1.52 -14.51
N ASN A 5 -17.78 2.30 -14.65
CA ASN A 5 -16.70 1.99 -15.59
C ASN A 5 -15.90 0.76 -15.15
N ILE A 6 -15.66 0.60 -13.84
CA ILE A 6 -15.02 -0.60 -13.30
C ILE A 6 -15.86 -1.83 -13.62
N ARG A 7 -17.14 -1.80 -13.26
CA ARG A 7 -18.08 -2.91 -13.51
C ARG A 7 -18.12 -3.30 -14.98
N LYS A 8 -18.16 -2.32 -15.90
CA LYS A 8 -18.15 -2.58 -17.34
C LYS A 8 -16.83 -3.21 -17.79
N ALA A 9 -15.69 -2.73 -17.31
CA ALA A 9 -14.37 -3.26 -17.67
C ALA A 9 -14.17 -4.71 -17.21
N LEU A 10 -14.64 -5.05 -16.01
CA LEU A 10 -14.48 -6.38 -15.43
C LEU A 10 -15.18 -7.49 -16.23
N GLN A 11 -16.27 -7.18 -16.94
CA GLN A 11 -16.99 -8.17 -17.74
C GLN A 11 -16.16 -8.75 -18.90
N PHE A 12 -15.14 -8.05 -19.37
CA PHE A 12 -14.27 -8.51 -20.46
C PHE A 12 -12.79 -8.60 -20.12
N ALA A 13 -12.40 -8.19 -18.90
CA ALA A 13 -11.03 -8.30 -18.44
C ALA A 13 -10.62 -9.76 -18.23
N ASP A 14 -9.43 -10.10 -18.67
CA ASP A 14 -8.80 -11.39 -18.39
C ASP A 14 -7.89 -11.31 -17.14
N VAL A 15 -7.36 -10.12 -16.85
CA VAL A 15 -6.54 -9.84 -15.65
C VAL A 15 -6.98 -8.50 -15.04
N LEU A 16 -7.20 -8.51 -13.74
CA LEU A 16 -7.41 -7.32 -12.90
C LEU A 16 -6.22 -7.15 -11.98
N ILE A 17 -5.59 -5.97 -12.01
CA ILE A 17 -4.55 -5.59 -11.06
C ILE A 17 -5.11 -4.49 -10.16
N GLY A 18 -5.27 -4.80 -8.86
CA GLY A 18 -5.69 -3.87 -7.82
C GLY A 18 -4.46 -3.24 -7.17
N SER A 19 -4.32 -1.90 -7.25
CA SER A 19 -3.23 -1.15 -6.64
C SER A 19 -3.74 0.21 -6.16
N VAL A 20 -4.47 0.19 -5.06
CA VAL A 20 -5.02 1.39 -4.41
C VAL A 20 -4.22 1.66 -3.15
N LEU A 21 -3.76 2.90 -2.98
CA LEU A 21 -3.00 3.32 -1.82
C LEU A 21 -3.61 4.57 -1.20
N ILE A 22 -3.95 4.49 0.09
CA ILE A 22 -4.23 5.65 0.93
C ILE A 22 -3.19 5.64 2.06
N LYS A 23 -2.36 6.69 2.12
CA LYS A 23 -1.27 6.74 3.09
C LYS A 23 -1.78 6.66 4.53
N GLY A 24 -1.31 5.66 5.28
CA GLY A 24 -1.64 5.47 6.69
C GLY A 24 -3.03 4.89 6.98
N GLU A 25 -3.85 4.63 5.96
CA GLU A 25 -5.20 4.10 6.12
C GLU A 25 -5.33 2.69 5.53
N LYS A 26 -6.37 1.98 5.94
CA LYS A 26 -6.78 0.73 5.29
C LYS A 26 -7.29 1.05 3.89
N THR A 27 -6.89 0.25 2.90
CA THR A 27 -7.38 0.38 1.53
C THR A 27 -8.90 0.15 1.46
N PRO A 28 -9.66 1.05 0.82
CA PRO A 28 -11.08 0.81 0.59
C PRO A 28 -11.28 -0.26 -0.48
N HIS A 29 -12.35 -1.04 -0.35
CA HIS A 29 -12.75 -1.95 -1.42
C HIS A 29 -13.36 -1.13 -2.57
N VAL A 30 -12.70 -1.14 -3.73
CA VAL A 30 -13.15 -0.48 -4.97
C VAL A 30 -13.79 -1.48 -5.94
N VAL A 31 -13.58 -2.78 -5.72
CA VAL A 31 -14.21 -3.87 -6.45
C VAL A 31 -14.97 -4.73 -5.47
N THR A 32 -16.29 -4.80 -5.63
CA THR A 32 -17.17 -5.60 -4.77
C THR A 32 -17.19 -7.06 -5.21
N GLU A 33 -17.64 -7.95 -4.31
CA GLU A 33 -17.84 -9.37 -4.63
C GLU A 33 -18.78 -9.56 -5.82
N ASP A 34 -19.86 -8.76 -5.92
CA ASP A 34 -20.80 -8.84 -7.05
C ASP A 34 -20.17 -8.43 -8.38
N MET A 35 -19.18 -7.53 -8.36
CA MET A 35 -18.39 -7.23 -9.55
C MET A 35 -17.49 -8.41 -9.94
N VAL A 36 -16.84 -9.05 -8.98
CA VAL A 36 -15.99 -10.23 -9.22
C VAL A 36 -16.80 -11.37 -9.86
N LYS A 37 -18.05 -11.58 -9.43
CA LYS A 37 -18.97 -12.58 -10.03
C LYS A 37 -19.25 -12.34 -11.51
N THR A 38 -19.06 -11.11 -12.00
CA THR A 38 -19.26 -10.77 -13.43
C THR A 38 -18.04 -11.02 -14.30
N MET A 39 -16.88 -11.33 -13.72
CA MET A 39 -15.67 -11.63 -14.45
C MET A 39 -15.76 -12.99 -15.16
N LYS A 40 -14.95 -13.14 -16.21
CA LYS A 40 -14.88 -14.40 -16.95
C LYS A 40 -14.33 -15.53 -16.06
N PRO A 41 -14.88 -16.75 -16.13
CA PRO A 41 -14.26 -17.91 -15.49
C PRO A 41 -12.78 -18.07 -15.93
N GLY A 42 -11.89 -18.30 -14.97
CA GLY A 42 -10.45 -18.44 -15.20
C GLY A 42 -9.69 -17.11 -15.33
N SER A 43 -10.36 -15.96 -15.25
CA SER A 43 -9.67 -14.67 -15.13
C SER A 43 -8.87 -14.56 -13.82
N VAL A 44 -7.90 -13.65 -13.80
CA VAL A 44 -6.95 -13.51 -12.70
C VAL A 44 -7.10 -12.15 -12.03
N ILE A 45 -7.12 -12.14 -10.72
CA ILE A 45 -7.02 -10.96 -9.86
C ILE A 45 -5.65 -10.97 -9.18
N ILE A 46 -4.93 -9.85 -9.26
CA ILE A 46 -3.69 -9.58 -8.51
C ILE A 46 -3.95 -8.37 -7.62
N ASP A 47 -4.07 -8.58 -6.31
CA ASP A 47 -4.30 -7.49 -5.36
C ASP A 47 -2.98 -7.06 -4.72
N VAL A 48 -2.35 -6.03 -5.28
CA VAL A 48 -1.10 -5.43 -4.77
C VAL A 48 -1.35 -4.68 -3.46
N SER A 49 -2.58 -4.24 -3.22
CA SER A 49 -2.97 -3.52 -1.99
C SER A 49 -3.20 -4.45 -0.80
N ILE A 50 -2.95 -5.75 -0.94
CA ILE A 50 -3.26 -6.76 0.08
C ILE A 50 -2.59 -6.46 1.43
N ASP A 51 -1.38 -5.91 1.43
CA ASP A 51 -0.65 -5.49 2.63
C ASP A 51 -1.41 -4.47 3.49
N GLN A 52 -2.30 -3.70 2.85
CA GLN A 52 -3.13 -2.68 3.48
C GLN A 52 -4.61 -3.08 3.58
N GLY A 53 -4.88 -4.37 3.48
CA GLY A 53 -6.21 -4.95 3.61
C GLY A 53 -6.91 -5.30 2.31
N GLY A 54 -6.27 -5.04 1.15
CA GLY A 54 -6.81 -5.33 -0.17
C GLY A 54 -7.81 -4.28 -0.68
N CYS A 55 -7.88 -4.10 -1.99
CA CYS A 55 -8.84 -3.21 -2.63
C CYS A 55 -10.01 -3.94 -3.32
N ILE A 56 -10.03 -5.26 -3.21
CA ILE A 56 -11.04 -6.15 -3.77
C ILE A 56 -11.69 -6.91 -2.62
N GLU A 57 -13.01 -6.88 -2.52
CA GLU A 57 -13.76 -7.42 -1.39
C GLU A 57 -13.53 -8.92 -1.16
N THR A 58 -13.28 -9.67 -2.23
CA THR A 58 -13.00 -11.11 -2.17
C THR A 58 -11.53 -11.44 -1.88
N SER A 59 -10.64 -10.44 -1.80
CA SER A 59 -9.22 -10.64 -1.52
C SER A 59 -8.99 -11.07 -0.08
N ARG A 60 -8.07 -12.03 0.11
CA ARG A 60 -7.53 -12.42 1.40
C ARG A 60 -6.04 -12.74 1.26
N PRO A 61 -5.22 -12.45 2.28
CA PRO A 61 -3.78 -12.75 2.21
C PRO A 61 -3.51 -14.22 1.92
N THR A 62 -2.54 -14.46 1.03
CA THR A 62 -1.99 -15.77 0.68
C THR A 62 -0.51 -15.82 1.03
N THR A 63 0.16 -16.95 0.81
CA THR A 63 1.59 -17.10 1.07
C THR A 63 2.35 -17.42 -0.22
N ILE A 64 3.68 -17.33 -0.21
CA ILE A 64 4.49 -17.71 -1.38
C ILE A 64 4.35 -19.19 -1.69
N GLU A 65 4.17 -20.06 -0.66
CA GLU A 65 3.98 -21.49 -0.82
C GLU A 65 2.61 -21.85 -1.40
N ASN A 66 1.59 -21.07 -1.05
CA ASN A 66 0.21 -21.23 -1.52
C ASN A 66 -0.30 -19.89 -2.06
N PRO A 67 0.19 -19.43 -3.24
CA PRO A 67 0.06 -18.06 -3.67
C PRO A 67 -1.32 -17.68 -4.21
N VAL A 68 -2.14 -18.67 -4.56
CA VAL A 68 -3.43 -18.46 -5.21
C VAL A 68 -4.57 -19.19 -4.52
N PHE A 69 -5.77 -18.66 -4.68
CA PHE A 69 -7.03 -19.35 -4.40
C PHE A 69 -8.06 -19.00 -5.46
N VAL A 70 -9.13 -19.77 -5.55
CA VAL A 70 -10.21 -19.54 -6.52
C VAL A 70 -11.49 -19.20 -5.77
N THR A 71 -12.13 -18.10 -6.18
CA THR A 71 -13.47 -17.70 -5.71
C THR A 71 -14.26 -17.21 -6.91
N HIS A 72 -15.52 -17.64 -7.05
CA HIS A 72 -16.40 -17.33 -8.20
C HIS A 72 -15.78 -17.69 -9.56
N ASN A 73 -15.00 -18.76 -9.64
CA ASN A 73 -14.23 -19.20 -10.82
C ASN A 73 -13.15 -18.18 -11.27
N VAL A 74 -12.78 -17.22 -10.42
CA VAL A 74 -11.71 -16.24 -10.63
C VAL A 74 -10.53 -16.59 -9.75
N ILE A 75 -9.32 -16.59 -10.32
CA ILE A 75 -8.07 -16.91 -9.63
C ILE A 75 -7.59 -15.63 -8.92
N HIS A 76 -7.33 -15.70 -7.63
CA HIS A 76 -6.83 -14.59 -6.83
C HIS A 76 -5.37 -14.85 -6.43
N TYR A 77 -4.49 -13.91 -6.74
CA TYR A 77 -3.11 -13.84 -6.26
C TYR A 77 -3.00 -12.65 -5.30
N CYS A 78 -2.83 -12.92 -4.02
CA CYS A 78 -2.87 -11.93 -2.95
C CYS A 78 -1.71 -12.15 -1.95
N VAL A 79 -0.50 -12.38 -2.46
CA VAL A 79 0.70 -12.58 -1.63
C VAL A 79 1.15 -11.23 -1.08
N PRO A 80 1.18 -11.03 0.26
CA PRO A 80 1.74 -9.83 0.86
C PRO A 80 3.22 -9.64 0.50
N ASN A 81 3.66 -8.40 0.42
CA ASN A 81 5.05 -8.07 0.14
C ASN A 81 5.58 -8.75 -1.14
N MET A 82 4.85 -8.65 -2.24
CA MET A 82 5.19 -9.27 -3.54
C MET A 82 6.62 -8.97 -4.00
N SER A 83 7.17 -7.81 -3.64
CA SER A 83 8.54 -7.40 -3.95
C SER A 83 9.60 -8.34 -3.34
N SER A 84 9.28 -9.08 -2.29
CA SER A 84 10.18 -10.07 -1.70
C SER A 84 10.53 -11.22 -2.66
N SER A 85 9.66 -11.51 -3.63
CA SER A 85 9.91 -12.51 -4.68
C SER A 85 11.03 -12.10 -5.66
N VAL A 86 11.37 -10.81 -5.71
CA VAL A 86 12.46 -10.23 -6.50
C VAL A 86 13.41 -9.43 -5.60
N ALA A 87 13.74 -9.97 -4.44
CA ALA A 87 14.41 -9.32 -3.33
C ALA A 87 15.65 -8.50 -3.73
N ARG A 88 16.50 -9.03 -4.62
CA ARG A 88 17.72 -8.32 -5.09
C ARG A 88 17.35 -7.00 -5.78
N SER A 89 16.47 -7.03 -6.76
CA SER A 89 16.07 -5.83 -7.52
C SER A 89 15.32 -4.84 -6.64
N ALA A 90 14.43 -5.34 -5.76
CA ALA A 90 13.68 -4.52 -4.82
C ALA A 90 14.62 -3.82 -3.81
N THR A 91 15.63 -4.52 -3.28
CA THR A 91 16.60 -3.96 -2.35
C THR A 91 17.43 -2.85 -3.02
N TYR A 92 17.95 -3.07 -4.22
CA TYR A 92 18.71 -2.04 -4.93
C TYR A 92 17.84 -0.80 -5.21
N ALA A 93 16.61 -0.98 -5.69
CA ALA A 93 15.70 0.12 -5.98
C ALA A 93 15.39 0.93 -4.71
N LEU A 94 15.07 0.25 -3.62
CA LEU A 94 14.76 0.89 -2.34
C LEU A 94 15.99 1.62 -1.77
N THR A 95 17.15 0.97 -1.75
CA THR A 95 18.40 1.57 -1.24
C THR A 95 18.77 2.82 -2.02
N ASN A 96 18.74 2.76 -3.36
CA ASN A 96 19.05 3.92 -4.19
C ASN A 96 18.07 5.08 -3.97
N SER A 97 16.81 4.78 -3.70
CA SER A 97 15.80 5.81 -3.42
C SER A 97 15.93 6.41 -2.02
N LEU A 98 16.37 5.64 -1.02
CA LEU A 98 16.48 6.08 0.37
C LEU A 98 17.81 6.77 0.69
N LEU A 99 18.89 6.39 -0.01
CA LEU A 99 20.26 6.87 0.29
C LEU A 99 20.37 8.41 0.33
N PRO A 100 19.78 9.19 -0.60
CA PRO A 100 19.83 10.64 -0.52
C PRO A 100 19.27 11.20 0.79
N PHE A 101 18.12 10.72 1.24
CA PHE A 101 17.50 11.16 2.51
C PHE A 101 18.34 10.77 3.72
N ILE A 102 18.94 9.57 3.70
CA ILE A 102 19.81 9.12 4.80
C ILE A 102 21.07 9.99 4.85
N SER A 103 21.66 10.33 3.70
CA SER A 103 22.83 11.21 3.63
C SER A 103 22.51 12.60 4.17
N GLU A 104 21.39 13.20 3.79
CA GLU A 104 20.94 14.50 4.28
C GLU A 104 20.77 14.50 5.80
N ILE A 105 20.13 13.47 6.38
CA ILE A 105 19.97 13.33 7.83
C ILE A 105 21.33 13.22 8.54
N ILE A 106 22.30 12.52 7.95
CA ILE A 106 23.65 12.35 8.53
C ILE A 106 24.42 13.66 8.49
N GLU A 107 24.33 14.41 7.39
CA GLU A 107 25.10 15.64 7.17
C GLU A 107 24.54 16.82 7.96
N GLU A 108 23.22 16.97 7.98
CA GLU A 108 22.56 18.15 8.58
C GLU A 108 21.96 17.89 9.96
N GLY A 109 21.75 16.61 10.31
CA GLY A 109 20.97 16.21 11.49
C GLY A 109 19.47 16.19 11.25
N CYS A 110 18.74 15.42 12.05
CA CYS A 110 17.32 15.17 11.84
C CYS A 110 16.46 16.45 11.82
N ASP A 111 16.67 17.36 12.79
CA ASP A 111 15.83 18.56 12.93
C ASP A 111 15.95 19.49 11.69
N ILE A 112 17.16 19.63 11.14
CA ILE A 112 17.42 20.49 9.97
C ILE A 112 16.94 19.82 8.70
N ALA A 113 17.27 18.54 8.49
CA ALA A 113 16.84 17.78 7.31
C ALA A 113 15.31 17.75 7.18
N ILE A 114 14.58 17.57 8.28
CA ILE A 114 13.11 17.58 8.29
C ILE A 114 12.56 18.95 7.86
N LYS A 115 13.18 20.05 8.30
CA LYS A 115 12.76 21.41 7.91
C LYS A 115 13.01 21.72 6.43
N ASN A 116 14.09 21.18 5.88
CA ASN A 116 14.54 21.48 4.52
C ASN A 116 13.86 20.59 3.47
N ASP A 117 13.50 19.34 3.83
CA ASP A 117 12.88 18.39 2.90
C ASP A 117 11.43 18.04 3.29
N MET A 118 10.49 18.53 2.47
CA MET A 118 9.06 18.25 2.64
C MET A 118 8.71 16.76 2.45
N GLY A 119 9.54 16.00 1.75
CA GLY A 119 9.39 14.55 1.59
C GLY A 119 9.70 13.84 2.90
N LEU A 120 10.81 14.21 3.56
CA LEU A 120 11.17 13.73 4.90
C LEU A 120 10.09 14.10 5.91
N GLU A 121 9.68 15.38 5.97
CA GLU A 121 8.62 15.85 6.87
C GLU A 121 7.37 14.97 6.76
N LYS A 122 6.86 14.74 5.54
CA LYS A 122 5.67 13.92 5.28
C LYS A 122 5.87 12.42 5.51
N GLY A 123 7.10 11.96 5.50
CA GLY A 123 7.46 10.55 5.71
C GLY A 123 7.52 10.14 7.17
N ILE A 124 7.64 11.09 8.09
CA ILE A 124 7.85 10.80 9.51
C ILE A 124 6.52 10.51 10.21
N CYS A 125 6.42 9.32 10.75
CA CYS A 125 5.25 8.88 11.53
C CYS A 125 5.42 9.11 13.03
N THR A 126 6.67 9.09 13.53
CA THR A 126 6.99 9.33 14.96
C THR A 126 8.28 10.15 15.07
N PHE A 127 8.31 11.13 15.98
CA PHE A 127 9.47 11.96 16.23
C PHE A 127 9.52 12.41 17.69
N LYS A 128 10.69 12.30 18.32
CA LYS A 128 10.89 12.67 19.75
C LYS A 128 9.84 12.08 20.71
N GLY A 129 9.38 10.83 20.42
CA GLY A 129 8.40 10.14 21.25
C GLY A 129 6.93 10.49 20.95
N CYS A 130 6.66 11.41 20.04
CA CYS A 130 5.31 11.82 19.61
C CYS A 130 4.91 11.17 18.28
N CYS A 131 3.60 10.94 18.09
CA CYS A 131 3.06 10.50 16.79
C CYS A 131 2.78 11.72 15.90
N THR A 132 3.47 11.80 14.76
CA THR A 132 3.41 12.94 13.85
C THR A 132 2.61 12.67 12.56
N ASN A 133 1.93 11.52 12.51
CA ASN A 133 1.08 11.13 11.38
C ASN A 133 -0.37 10.97 11.84
N SER A 134 -1.26 11.87 11.42
CA SER A 134 -2.65 11.90 11.87
C SER A 134 -3.43 10.61 11.59
N PRO A 135 -3.35 9.96 10.39
CA PRO A 135 -3.98 8.67 10.16
C PRO A 135 -3.49 7.57 11.11
N THR A 136 -2.18 7.53 11.36
CA THR A 136 -1.56 6.57 12.30
C THR A 136 -2.05 6.83 13.73
N ALA A 137 -2.08 8.08 14.16
CA ALA A 137 -2.56 8.47 15.49
C ALA A 137 -4.01 8.01 15.70
N LYS A 138 -4.88 8.25 14.72
CA LYS A 138 -6.28 7.79 14.76
C LYS A 138 -6.38 6.26 14.83
N ARG A 139 -5.60 5.54 14.01
CA ARG A 139 -5.63 4.08 13.94
C ARG A 139 -5.23 3.41 15.27
N PHE A 140 -4.23 3.97 15.95
CA PHE A 140 -3.69 3.42 17.20
C PHE A 140 -4.25 4.09 18.44
N ASN A 141 -5.17 5.06 18.28
CA ASN A 141 -5.77 5.84 19.36
C ASN A 141 -4.71 6.49 20.28
N VAL A 142 -3.70 7.11 19.64
CA VAL A 142 -2.65 7.88 20.32
C VAL A 142 -2.77 9.36 19.96
N GLU A 143 -2.19 10.23 20.79
CA GLU A 143 -2.20 11.67 20.56
C GLU A 143 -1.37 12.03 19.33
N TYR A 144 -1.92 12.90 18.48
CA TYR A 144 -1.22 13.49 17.33
C TYR A 144 -0.50 14.77 17.73
N SER A 145 0.72 14.93 17.29
CA SER A 145 1.51 16.16 17.43
C SER A 145 1.98 16.64 16.06
N ASP A 146 1.85 17.94 15.79
CA ASP A 146 2.41 18.51 14.55
C ASP A 146 3.93 18.48 14.60
N ILE A 147 4.56 17.90 13.58
CA ILE A 147 6.02 17.78 13.51
C ILE A 147 6.71 19.14 13.55
N ASN A 148 6.10 20.18 12.98
CA ASN A 148 6.63 21.54 12.96
C ASN A 148 6.74 22.16 14.36
N THR A 149 6.08 21.61 15.36
CA THR A 149 6.21 22.03 16.76
C THR A 149 7.32 21.31 17.51
N LEU A 150 7.90 20.28 16.91
CA LEU A 150 8.90 19.40 17.55
C LEU A 150 10.32 19.60 17.00
N VAL A 151 10.45 20.17 15.80
CA VAL A 151 11.72 20.44 15.12
C VAL A 151 12.21 21.87 15.33
#